data_49c83483a8e6a721a582044c63e27861
#
_entry.id   49c83483a8e6a721a582044c63e27861
#
_cell.length_a   1.000
_cell.length_b   1.000
_cell.length_c   1.000
_cell.angle_alpha   90.00
_cell.angle_beta   90.00
_cell.angle_gamma   90.00
#
_symmetry.space_group_name_H-M   'P 1'
#
loop_
_entity.id
_entity.type
_entity.pdbx_description
1 polymer ?
#
loop_
_entity_poly.entity_id
_entity_poly.type
_entity_poly.pdbx_seq_one_letter_code
_entity_poly.pdbx_strand_id
1 'polypeptide(L)'
;MKKLLKLRDEMKEDLLHADGSVEDGTKMTYGQGFLLYAFSEYVRATGSEEARRYADMTYDYIENECKEGNYYLENARGTGSSNGAITEAGNLSMNTHIHILEPMTCYFRIRHDACVEESLVNLIEITARRIYDTEHHHFVMFFNGKMEPLPGKVSFGHDIEGSWLLTEAAEVL
;
A
#
# COMPACT_ATOMS: atom_id res chain seq x y z
N MET A 1 16.16 14.91 -9.38
CA MET A 1 16.75 13.72 -8.75
C MET A 1 17.16 13.95 -7.29
N LYS A 2 18.18 14.77 -6.94
CA LYS A 2 18.57 15.00 -5.52
C LYS A 2 17.39 15.40 -4.60
N LYS A 3 16.39 16.11 -5.11
CA LYS A 3 15.19 16.51 -4.38
C LYS A 3 14.23 15.33 -4.13
N LEU A 4 14.14 14.38 -5.08
CA LEU A 4 13.37 13.13 -4.91
C LEU A 4 14.04 12.18 -3.93
N LEU A 5 15.39 12.13 -3.91
CA LEU A 5 16.15 11.33 -2.94
C LEU A 5 16.01 11.85 -1.53
N LYS A 6 15.99 13.17 -1.37
CA LYS A 6 15.72 13.80 -0.08
C LYS A 6 14.29 13.49 0.39
N LEU A 7 13.32 13.57 -0.51
CA LEU A 7 11.94 13.14 -0.25
C LEU A 7 11.85 11.67 0.20
N ARG A 8 12.61 10.75 -0.43
CA ARG A 8 12.63 9.33 0.00
C ARG A 8 13.06 9.16 1.46
N ASP A 9 14.14 9.85 1.87
CA ASP A 9 14.68 9.73 3.22
C ASP A 9 13.80 10.45 4.24
N GLU A 10 13.12 11.52 3.83
CA GLU A 10 12.17 12.29 4.63
C GLU A 10 10.77 11.64 4.65
N MET A 11 10.29 11.03 3.57
CA MET A 11 8.98 10.36 3.49
C MET A 11 8.94 8.95 4.11
N LYS A 12 10.03 8.48 4.66
CA LYS A 12 10.02 7.23 5.45
C LYS A 12 9.28 7.37 6.79
N GLU A 13 9.09 8.59 7.24
CA GLU A 13 8.52 8.94 8.54
C GLU A 13 7.16 9.59 8.32
N ASP A 14 6.21 9.37 9.23
CA ASP A 14 4.84 9.86 9.06
C ASP A 14 4.74 11.38 9.26
N LEU A 15 5.43 11.92 10.25
CA LEU A 15 5.43 13.34 10.54
C LEU A 15 6.86 13.90 10.69
N LEU A 16 7.07 15.06 10.05
CA LEU A 16 8.29 15.84 10.17
C LEU A 16 7.99 17.25 10.69
N HIS A 17 8.87 17.78 11.53
CA HIS A 17 8.88 19.19 11.86
C HIS A 17 9.27 20.06 10.65
N ALA A 18 9.01 21.35 10.72
CA ALA A 18 9.33 22.30 9.65
C ALA A 18 10.84 22.39 9.33
N ASP A 19 11.71 22.02 10.25
CA ASP A 19 13.17 21.96 10.07
C ASP A 19 13.65 20.61 9.48
N GLY A 20 12.73 19.66 9.24
CA GLY A 20 13.02 18.33 8.70
C GLY A 20 13.43 17.30 9.75
N SER A 21 13.37 17.62 11.05
CA SER A 21 13.54 16.62 12.11
C SER A 21 12.29 15.75 12.23
N VAL A 22 12.47 14.50 12.63
CA VAL A 22 11.37 13.51 12.76
C VAL A 22 10.54 13.84 13.99
N GLU A 23 9.23 14.03 13.80
CA GLU A 23 8.24 14.16 14.88
C GLU A 23 7.63 12.79 15.21
N ASP A 24 7.22 12.03 14.21
CA ASP A 24 6.74 10.66 14.34
C ASP A 24 7.46 9.74 13.36
N GLY A 25 8.21 8.78 13.88
CA GLY A 25 8.97 7.80 13.11
C GLY A 25 8.14 6.61 12.59
N THR A 26 6.82 6.66 12.68
CA THR A 26 5.94 5.66 12.08
C THR A 26 6.13 5.63 10.56
N LYS A 27 6.17 4.44 9.99
CA LYS A 27 6.27 4.24 8.53
C LYS A 27 4.98 3.62 8.04
N MET A 28 4.03 4.49 7.70
CA MET A 28 2.74 4.05 7.19
C MET A 28 2.91 3.30 5.86
N THR A 29 2.30 2.13 5.76
CA THR A 29 2.41 1.26 4.58
C THR A 29 1.88 1.95 3.32
N TYR A 30 0.73 2.62 3.40
CA TYR A 30 0.20 3.37 2.25
C TYR A 30 1.15 4.51 1.81
N GLY A 31 1.89 5.13 2.74
CA GLY A 31 2.92 6.13 2.42
C GLY A 31 4.07 5.54 1.59
N GLN A 32 4.50 4.31 1.90
CA GLN A 32 5.45 3.57 1.07
C GLN A 32 4.83 3.21 -0.29
N GLY A 33 3.54 2.90 -0.33
CA GLY A 33 2.78 2.70 -1.57
C GLY A 33 2.85 3.93 -2.48
N PHE A 34 2.60 5.12 -1.97
CA PHE A 34 2.69 6.35 -2.77
C PHE A 34 4.12 6.67 -3.25
N LEU A 35 5.15 6.25 -2.53
CA LEU A 35 6.53 6.30 -3.06
C LEU A 35 6.71 5.36 -4.25
N LEU A 36 6.24 4.13 -4.14
CA LEU A 36 6.26 3.16 -5.23
C LEU A 36 5.52 3.69 -6.45
N TYR A 37 4.34 4.28 -6.24
CA TYR A 37 3.54 4.91 -7.28
C TYR A 37 4.31 6.02 -7.99
N ALA A 38 4.84 6.97 -7.25
CA ALA A 38 5.57 8.11 -7.79
C ALA A 38 6.79 7.69 -8.62
N PHE A 39 7.59 6.73 -8.12
CA PHE A 39 8.74 6.21 -8.86
C PHE A 39 8.31 5.44 -10.11
N SER A 40 7.26 4.63 -10.03
CA SER A 40 6.74 3.86 -11.16
C SER A 40 6.25 4.77 -12.28
N GLU A 41 5.46 5.79 -11.96
CA GLU A 41 4.98 6.76 -12.94
C GLU A 41 6.12 7.62 -13.52
N TYR A 42 7.11 7.95 -12.69
CA TYR A 42 8.30 8.66 -13.20
C TYR A 42 9.12 7.79 -14.18
N VAL A 43 9.27 6.49 -13.89
CA VAL A 43 9.90 5.54 -14.82
C VAL A 43 9.10 5.45 -16.11
N ARG A 44 7.79 5.32 -16.03
CA ARG A 44 6.91 5.24 -17.19
C ARG A 44 7.02 6.48 -18.10
N ALA A 45 7.13 7.64 -17.49
CA ALA A 45 7.24 8.92 -18.22
C ALA A 45 8.63 9.20 -18.80
N THR A 46 9.70 8.69 -18.18
CA THR A 46 11.08 9.12 -18.51
C THR A 46 12.04 7.99 -18.88
N GLY A 47 11.71 6.75 -18.57
CA GLY A 47 12.63 5.60 -18.69
C GLY A 47 13.80 5.63 -17.72
N SER A 48 13.75 6.41 -16.63
CA SER A 48 14.86 6.59 -15.69
C SER A 48 15.23 5.30 -14.96
N GLU A 49 16.41 4.77 -15.21
CA GLU A 49 16.95 3.60 -14.52
C GLU A 49 17.21 3.85 -13.01
N GLU A 50 17.53 5.09 -12.65
CA GLU A 50 17.69 5.45 -11.25
C GLU A 50 16.36 5.42 -10.50
N ALA A 51 15.26 5.92 -11.10
CA ALA A 51 13.93 5.84 -10.52
C ALA A 51 13.43 4.38 -10.46
N ARG A 52 13.75 3.57 -11.47
CA ARG A 52 13.44 2.12 -11.49
C ARG A 52 14.06 1.43 -10.27
N ARG A 53 15.32 1.68 -10.02
CA ARG A 53 16.01 1.11 -8.85
C ARG A 53 15.36 1.53 -7.52
N TYR A 54 14.86 2.76 -7.41
CA TYR A 54 14.10 3.19 -6.21
C TYR A 54 12.72 2.55 -6.13
N ALA A 55 12.03 2.35 -7.25
CA ALA A 55 10.79 1.59 -7.29
C ALA A 55 11.01 0.14 -6.79
N ASP A 56 12.05 -0.53 -7.31
CA ASP A 56 12.42 -1.88 -6.89
C ASP A 56 12.72 -1.95 -5.39
N MET A 57 13.52 -1.04 -4.85
CA MET A 57 13.83 -0.97 -3.42
C MET A 57 12.60 -0.70 -2.56
N THR A 58 11.65 0.12 -3.03
CA THR A 58 10.41 0.42 -2.31
C THR A 58 9.48 -0.78 -2.33
N TYR A 59 9.36 -1.48 -3.46
CA TYR A 59 8.63 -2.73 -3.57
C TYR A 59 9.17 -3.78 -2.59
N ASP A 60 10.49 -4.00 -2.60
CA ASP A 60 11.14 -4.95 -1.68
C ASP A 60 10.86 -4.58 -0.22
N TYR A 61 10.87 -3.29 0.12
CA TYR A 61 10.55 -2.83 1.47
C TYR A 61 9.09 -3.12 1.85
N ILE A 62 8.15 -2.86 0.96
CA ILE A 62 6.72 -3.14 1.20
C ILE A 62 6.50 -4.64 1.42
N GLU A 63 7.04 -5.49 0.57
CA GLU A 63 6.87 -6.94 0.67
C GLU A 63 7.54 -7.55 1.91
N ASN A 64 8.68 -7.02 2.34
CA ASN A 64 9.42 -7.57 3.47
C ASN A 64 9.01 -6.97 4.83
N GLU A 65 8.73 -5.65 4.89
CA GLU A 65 8.52 -4.95 6.17
C GLU A 65 7.05 -4.57 6.42
N CYS A 66 6.24 -4.47 5.37
CA CYS A 66 4.84 -4.03 5.49
C CYS A 66 3.82 -5.16 5.26
N LYS A 67 4.25 -6.40 5.06
CA LYS A 67 3.40 -7.55 4.75
C LYS A 67 3.53 -8.65 5.80
N GLU A 68 2.42 -9.26 6.18
CA GLU A 68 2.38 -10.45 7.02
C GLU A 68 1.46 -11.50 6.39
N GLY A 69 2.04 -12.62 5.98
CA GLY A 69 1.34 -13.60 5.16
C GLY A 69 0.87 -12.97 3.85
N ASN A 70 -0.44 -12.93 3.64
CA ASN A 70 -1.05 -12.34 2.46
C ASN A 70 -1.54 -10.90 2.66
N TYR A 71 -1.43 -10.33 3.87
CA TYR A 71 -2.05 -9.05 4.24
C TYR A 71 -1.02 -7.96 4.44
N TYR A 72 -1.42 -6.71 4.15
CA TYR A 72 -0.58 -5.53 4.35
C TYR A 72 -0.95 -4.83 5.65
N LEU A 73 0.06 -4.63 6.50
CA LEU A 73 -0.03 -3.97 7.80
C LEU A 73 -0.28 -2.46 7.63
N GLU A 74 -0.88 -1.80 8.62
CA GLU A 74 -1.06 -0.35 8.59
C GLU A 74 0.28 0.42 8.58
N ASN A 75 1.28 -0.12 9.27
CA ASN A 75 2.63 0.44 9.30
C ASN A 75 3.69 -0.67 9.26
N ALA A 76 4.88 -0.33 8.79
CA ALA A 76 6.01 -1.25 8.71
C ALA A 76 6.38 -1.81 10.08
N ARG A 77 6.86 -3.06 10.10
CA ARG A 77 7.33 -3.73 11.33
C ARG A 77 8.37 -2.88 12.05
N GLY A 78 8.30 -2.91 13.38
CA GLY A 78 9.22 -2.13 14.22
C GLY A 78 8.98 -0.63 14.26
N THR A 79 7.87 -0.14 13.68
CA THR A 79 7.53 1.29 13.66
C THR A 79 6.13 1.56 14.20
N GLY A 80 5.90 2.78 14.69
CA GLY A 80 4.61 3.19 15.23
C GLY A 80 4.24 2.53 16.56
N SER A 81 3.07 2.89 17.07
CA SER A 81 2.57 2.45 18.37
C SER A 81 2.25 0.95 18.43
N SER A 82 1.85 0.35 17.31
CA SER A 82 1.56 -1.08 17.18
C SER A 82 2.81 -1.92 16.88
N ASN A 83 3.96 -1.29 16.69
CA ASN A 83 5.19 -1.92 16.23
C ASN A 83 5.01 -2.76 14.93
N GLY A 84 4.03 -2.40 14.11
CA GLY A 84 3.64 -3.13 12.90
C GLY A 84 2.94 -4.47 13.17
N ALA A 85 2.58 -4.78 14.41
CA ALA A 85 1.94 -6.04 14.74
C ALA A 85 0.45 -6.05 14.39
N ILE A 86 -0.04 -7.17 13.87
CA ILE A 86 -1.47 -7.44 13.77
C ILE A 86 -1.98 -7.74 15.19
N THR A 87 -2.95 -6.97 15.67
CA THR A 87 -3.55 -7.15 16.99
C THR A 87 -4.98 -7.67 16.89
N GLU A 88 -5.54 -8.19 18.01
CA GLU A 88 -6.96 -8.56 18.06
C GLU A 88 -7.87 -7.33 17.89
N ALA A 89 -7.41 -6.14 18.25
CA ALA A 89 -8.11 -4.88 18.06
C ALA A 89 -8.17 -4.41 16.59
N GLY A 90 -7.46 -5.10 15.70
CA GLY A 90 -7.39 -4.78 14.28
C GLY A 90 -6.21 -3.88 13.92
N ASN A 91 -5.49 -4.29 12.90
CA ASN A 91 -4.40 -3.51 12.30
C ASN A 91 -4.36 -3.79 10.80
N LEU A 92 -5.54 -4.06 10.25
CA LEU A 92 -5.76 -4.28 8.83
C LEU A 92 -6.93 -3.41 8.38
N SER A 93 -6.76 -2.68 7.31
CA SER A 93 -7.81 -1.83 6.76
C SER A 93 -7.95 -1.99 5.25
N MET A 94 -9.15 -1.70 4.78
CA MET A 94 -9.42 -1.53 3.36
C MET A 94 -8.53 -0.43 2.77
N ASN A 95 -8.40 0.70 3.48
CA ASN A 95 -7.60 1.84 3.04
C ASN A 95 -6.16 1.45 2.67
N THR A 96 -5.47 0.75 3.56
CA THR A 96 -4.10 0.28 3.27
C THR A 96 -4.05 -0.66 2.07
N HIS A 97 -4.98 -1.61 1.96
CA HIS A 97 -4.97 -2.57 0.87
C HIS A 97 -5.22 -1.94 -0.49
N ILE A 98 -6.18 -1.00 -0.63
CA ILE A 98 -6.39 -0.33 -1.93
C ILE A 98 -5.25 0.61 -2.29
N HIS A 99 -4.61 1.26 -1.30
CA HIS A 99 -3.46 2.12 -1.51
C HIS A 99 -2.12 1.37 -1.63
N ILE A 100 -2.14 0.04 -1.57
CA ILE A 100 -1.07 -0.82 -2.07
C ILE A 100 -1.47 -1.44 -3.42
N LEU A 101 -2.75 -1.74 -3.67
CA LEU A 101 -3.24 -2.22 -4.96
C LEU A 101 -2.91 -1.23 -6.10
N GLU A 102 -3.18 0.04 -5.90
CA GLU A 102 -2.91 1.11 -6.88
C GLU A 102 -1.42 1.20 -7.28
N PRO A 103 -0.45 1.36 -6.36
CA PRO A 103 0.96 1.40 -6.71
C PRO A 103 1.49 0.09 -7.27
N MET A 104 0.99 -1.07 -6.82
CA MET A 104 1.37 -2.36 -7.40
C MET A 104 0.91 -2.48 -8.86
N THR A 105 -0.27 -1.96 -9.18
CA THR A 105 -0.78 -1.86 -10.57
C THR A 105 0.16 -1.02 -11.44
N CYS A 106 0.59 0.15 -10.94
CA CYS A 106 1.53 1.01 -11.64
C CYS A 106 2.93 0.39 -11.76
N TYR A 107 3.39 -0.27 -10.72
CA TYR A 107 4.68 -0.95 -10.71
C TYR A 107 4.71 -2.14 -11.66
N PHE A 108 3.63 -2.93 -11.71
CA PHE A 108 3.50 -4.04 -12.66
C PHE A 108 3.61 -3.57 -14.12
N ARG A 109 3.12 -2.38 -14.47
CA ARG A 109 3.26 -1.80 -15.82
C ARG A 109 4.71 -1.55 -16.26
N ILE A 110 5.62 -1.41 -15.32
CA ILE A 110 7.05 -1.18 -15.60
C ILE A 110 7.93 -2.38 -15.28
N ARG A 111 7.37 -3.38 -14.57
CA ARG A 111 8.07 -4.59 -14.17
C ARG A 111 7.14 -5.80 -14.19
N HIS A 112 7.12 -6.47 -15.33
CA HIS A 112 6.36 -7.70 -15.56
C HIS A 112 7.17 -8.92 -15.10
N ASP A 113 7.28 -9.15 -13.80
CA ASP A 113 7.86 -10.40 -13.29
C ASP A 113 6.86 -11.16 -12.40
N ALA A 114 7.10 -12.47 -12.25
CA ALA A 114 6.17 -13.37 -11.57
C ALA A 114 5.90 -12.98 -10.10
N CYS A 115 6.88 -12.40 -9.40
CA CYS A 115 6.71 -12.01 -7.99
C CYS A 115 5.76 -10.81 -7.87
N VAL A 116 5.90 -9.82 -8.77
CA VAL A 116 5.02 -8.64 -8.79
C VAL A 116 3.62 -9.02 -9.22
N GLU A 117 3.50 -9.93 -10.22
CA GLU A 117 2.22 -10.49 -10.65
C GLU A 117 1.51 -11.21 -9.50
N GLU A 118 2.23 -12.07 -8.76
CA GLU A 118 1.68 -12.77 -7.60
C GLU A 118 1.17 -11.81 -6.51
N SER A 119 1.94 -10.76 -6.21
CA SER A 119 1.54 -9.72 -5.24
C SER A 119 0.29 -8.97 -5.70
N LEU A 120 0.20 -8.62 -6.98
CA LEU A 120 -0.95 -7.93 -7.55
C LEU A 120 -2.20 -8.83 -7.57
N VAL A 121 -2.07 -10.10 -7.99
CA VAL A 121 -3.16 -11.09 -7.94
C VAL A 121 -3.66 -11.27 -6.51
N ASN A 122 -2.76 -11.40 -5.53
CA ASN A 122 -3.12 -11.52 -4.12
C ASN A 122 -3.93 -10.30 -3.62
N LEU A 123 -3.53 -9.09 -3.99
CA LEU A 123 -4.27 -7.86 -3.62
C LEU A 123 -5.67 -7.81 -4.25
N ILE A 124 -5.80 -8.19 -5.52
CA ILE A 124 -7.10 -8.30 -6.19
C ILE A 124 -7.99 -9.31 -5.48
N GLU A 125 -7.49 -10.50 -5.17
CA GLU A 125 -8.23 -11.55 -4.47
C GLU A 125 -8.68 -11.13 -3.08
N ILE A 126 -7.79 -10.48 -2.30
CA ILE A 126 -8.13 -9.96 -0.98
C ILE A 126 -9.21 -8.89 -1.09
N THR A 127 -9.04 -7.93 -1.98
CA THR A 127 -9.98 -6.82 -2.16
C THR A 127 -11.34 -7.32 -2.59
N ALA A 128 -11.40 -8.21 -3.59
CA ALA A 128 -12.66 -8.72 -4.14
C ALA A 128 -13.37 -9.74 -3.24
N ARG A 129 -12.63 -10.52 -2.43
CA ARG A 129 -13.21 -11.67 -1.71
C ARG A 129 -13.20 -11.54 -0.20
N ARG A 130 -12.43 -10.61 0.37
CA ARG A 130 -12.30 -10.42 1.82
C ARG A 130 -12.74 -9.04 2.28
N ILE A 131 -12.44 -8.03 1.48
CA ILE A 131 -12.73 -6.64 1.82
C ILE A 131 -14.10 -6.23 1.30
N TYR A 132 -14.49 -6.67 0.09
CA TYR A 132 -15.81 -6.40 -0.45
C TYR A 132 -16.87 -7.28 0.19
N ASP A 133 -17.89 -6.64 0.80
CA ASP A 133 -19.07 -7.30 1.34
C ASP A 133 -20.09 -7.49 0.21
N THR A 134 -20.28 -8.75 -0.22
CA THR A 134 -21.19 -9.12 -1.31
C THR A 134 -22.66 -9.08 -0.90
N GLU A 135 -22.97 -9.09 0.39
CA GLU A 135 -24.34 -9.03 0.91
C GLU A 135 -24.86 -7.59 0.97
N HIS A 136 -24.00 -6.66 1.44
CA HIS A 136 -24.39 -5.26 1.63
C HIS A 136 -23.84 -4.32 0.54
N HIS A 137 -23.04 -4.84 -0.39
CA HIS A 137 -22.48 -4.12 -1.54
C HIS A 137 -21.65 -2.88 -1.20
N HIS A 138 -20.74 -3.01 -0.25
CA HIS A 138 -19.75 -2.00 0.12
C HIS A 138 -18.42 -2.63 0.53
N PHE A 139 -17.37 -1.84 0.67
CA PHE A 139 -16.11 -2.31 1.24
C PHE A 139 -16.11 -2.16 2.77
N VAL A 140 -15.72 -3.24 3.46
CA VAL A 140 -15.51 -3.22 4.92
C VAL A 140 -14.23 -2.47 5.23
N MET A 141 -14.30 -1.48 6.13
CA MET A 141 -13.19 -0.56 6.38
C MET A 141 -12.08 -1.15 7.25
N PHE A 142 -12.43 -1.95 8.27
CA PHE A 142 -11.49 -2.43 9.26
C PHE A 142 -11.68 -3.91 9.57
N PHE A 143 -10.56 -4.58 9.87
CA PHE A 143 -10.52 -6.00 10.16
C PHE A 143 -9.60 -6.29 11.35
N ASN A 144 -9.90 -7.36 12.09
CA ASN A 144 -8.98 -7.92 13.06
C ASN A 144 -7.84 -8.71 12.37
N GLY A 145 -6.91 -9.25 13.16
CA GLY A 145 -5.77 -10.02 12.64
C GLY A 145 -6.11 -11.32 11.91
N LYS A 146 -7.40 -11.72 11.90
CA LYS A 146 -7.91 -12.89 11.15
C LYS A 146 -8.68 -12.50 9.89
N MET A 147 -8.67 -11.22 9.53
CA MET A 147 -9.51 -10.65 8.46
C MET A 147 -11.02 -10.83 8.72
N GLU A 148 -11.42 -10.84 9.99
CA GLU A 148 -12.83 -10.77 10.34
C GLU A 148 -13.26 -9.30 10.42
N PRO A 149 -14.42 -8.93 9.84
CA PRO A 149 -14.90 -7.56 9.83
C PRO A 149 -15.07 -6.99 11.24
N LEU A 150 -14.62 -5.75 11.43
CA LEU A 150 -14.87 -4.97 12.64
C LEU A 150 -15.97 -3.95 12.37
N PRO A 151 -16.75 -3.57 13.41
CA PRO A 151 -17.76 -2.53 13.28
C PRO A 151 -17.15 -1.22 12.75
N GLY A 152 -17.76 -0.65 11.74
CA GLY A 152 -17.26 0.57 11.10
C GLY A 152 -18.37 1.31 10.34
N LYS A 153 -17.99 2.45 9.77
CA LYS A 153 -18.86 3.24 8.90
C LYS A 153 -18.60 2.84 7.45
N VAL A 154 -19.64 2.84 6.63
CA VAL A 154 -19.51 2.76 5.18
C VAL A 154 -18.94 4.09 4.66
N SER A 155 -17.98 4.01 3.76
CA SER A 155 -17.37 5.17 3.12
C SER A 155 -17.64 5.13 1.61
N PHE A 156 -18.63 5.88 1.16
CA PHE A 156 -18.96 5.95 -0.27
C PHE A 156 -17.82 6.43 -1.16
N GLY A 157 -16.92 7.28 -0.63
CA GLY A 157 -15.71 7.69 -1.32
C GLY A 157 -14.76 6.51 -1.57
N HIS A 158 -14.50 5.72 -0.54
CA HIS A 158 -13.66 4.52 -0.67
C HIS A 158 -14.34 3.41 -1.50
N ASP A 159 -15.68 3.31 -1.48
CA ASP A 159 -16.40 2.34 -2.30
C ASP A 159 -16.19 2.62 -3.80
N ILE A 160 -16.31 3.88 -4.21
CA ILE A 160 -16.08 4.28 -5.61
C ILE A 160 -14.61 4.12 -5.98
N GLU A 161 -13.70 4.58 -5.12
CA GLU A 161 -12.26 4.49 -5.32
C GLU A 161 -11.80 3.03 -5.43
N GLY A 162 -12.17 2.17 -4.46
CA GLY A 162 -11.81 0.76 -4.46
C GLY A 162 -12.37 0.01 -5.67
N SER A 163 -13.59 0.33 -6.11
CA SER A 163 -14.20 -0.26 -7.31
C SER A 163 -13.41 0.07 -8.57
N TRP A 164 -13.00 1.33 -8.72
CA TRP A 164 -12.18 1.75 -9.85
C TRP A 164 -10.78 1.13 -9.82
N LEU A 165 -10.09 1.19 -8.68
CA LEU A 165 -8.75 0.64 -8.53
C LEU A 165 -8.70 -0.87 -8.77
N LEU A 166 -9.72 -1.60 -8.29
CA LEU A 166 -9.83 -3.05 -8.52
C LEU A 166 -10.02 -3.37 -10.01
N THR A 167 -10.83 -2.59 -10.72
CA THR A 167 -11.04 -2.76 -12.16
C THR A 167 -9.75 -2.48 -12.92
N GLU A 168 -9.06 -1.39 -12.61
CA GLU A 168 -7.79 -1.03 -13.25
C GLU A 168 -6.71 -2.08 -13.00
N ALA A 169 -6.62 -2.62 -11.78
CA ALA A 169 -5.69 -3.68 -11.44
C ALA A 169 -5.96 -4.97 -12.23
N ALA A 170 -7.22 -5.34 -12.41
CA ALA A 170 -7.60 -6.51 -13.20
C ALA A 170 -7.35 -6.33 -14.72
N GLU A 171 -7.36 -5.11 -15.24
CA GLU A 171 -7.12 -4.82 -16.65
C GLU A 171 -5.65 -4.91 -17.06
N VAL A 172 -4.71 -4.81 -16.11
CA VAL A 172 -3.27 -4.83 -16.42
C VAL A 172 -2.65 -6.22 -16.33
N LEU A 173 -3.35 -7.19 -15.72
CA LEU A 173 -2.99 -8.62 -15.71
C LEU A 173 -3.39 -9.30 -17.02
#